data_98d9e4c287eaf6ea6fe2ffc03a272c3b
#
_entry.id   98d9e4c287eaf6ea6fe2ffc03a272c3b
#
_cell.length_a   1.000
_cell.length_b   1.000
_cell.length_c   1.000
_cell.angle_alpha   90.00
_cell.angle_beta   90.00
_cell.angle_gamma   90.00
#
_symmetry.space_group_name_H-M   'P 1'
#
loop_
_entity.id
_entity.type
_entity.pdbx_description
1 polymer ?
#
loop_
_entity_poly.entity_id
_entity_poly.type
_entity_poly.pdbx_seq_one_letter_code
_entity_poly.pdbx_strand_id
1 'polypeptide(L)'
;MQLMKPKQEWKVDMVWERDWFLGLVSGALSRLGYLGTVYGGFPKYRYLRLGIPAEKIRTKPGASLWNYGIDRMRLPEGLRMDEPKRIGNWVAEQQKLAPAVLVNGTAYRFLFPKLMRRPVVRLVERGSMFPEDFFRFPQKARQEAGYSFLENLPSEIADEMEKAHLAEATICGSEMIRESYLKRGFAAETLHTVHYGVDPHRFSPANHEPAEGRNLREGWLGVIGFRKGLDRVRRVSEWADQRGIAIEFHFVGPIQDPESIEILHRFRRPYTLHGVKKGEALKELIPQWDLYLLPSYEEGFPVSVLEAMSAGIPAIVSNDTGAREAVLQDEGGVVLSTFAHEELDRRLLPLCQNRHLRIQKGQEAKERIRNNFTLQKYQEKLGRLHEAFQDRAMPVGSGDGA
;
A
#
# COMPACT_ATOMS: atom_id res chain seq x y z
N MET A 1 -12.50 21.40 14.41
CA MET A 1 -11.18 21.84 14.89
C MET A 1 -10.42 22.38 13.69
N GLN A 2 -10.14 23.70 13.61
CA GLN A 2 -9.35 24.27 12.52
C GLN A 2 -7.92 23.77 12.69
N LEU A 3 -7.39 23.06 11.68
CA LEU A 3 -5.96 22.76 11.59
C LEU A 3 -5.21 24.08 11.53
N MET A 4 -4.21 24.26 12.41
CA MET A 4 -3.38 25.47 12.39
C MET A 4 -2.67 25.57 11.03
N LYS A 5 -2.65 26.75 10.43
CA LYS A 5 -1.86 26.98 9.23
C LYS A 5 -0.37 26.80 9.56
N PRO A 6 0.44 26.12 8.71
CA PRO A 6 1.87 25.95 8.97
C PRO A 6 2.53 27.33 9.16
N LYS A 7 3.43 27.41 10.14
CA LYS A 7 4.35 28.56 10.20
C LYS A 7 5.07 28.61 8.86
N GLN A 8 5.23 29.77 8.29
CA GLN A 8 5.56 30.00 6.86
C GLN A 8 6.83 29.29 6.36
N GLU A 9 7.66 28.77 7.28
CA GLU A 9 8.97 28.16 6.98
C GLU A 9 8.95 26.62 6.92
N TRP A 10 7.97 25.93 7.53
CA TRP A 10 7.94 24.48 7.53
C TRP A 10 7.40 23.92 6.22
N LYS A 11 8.26 23.27 5.45
CA LYS A 11 7.93 22.55 4.20
C LYS A 11 8.57 21.18 4.22
N VAL A 12 8.00 20.28 3.41
CA VAL A 12 8.43 18.91 3.26
C VAL A 12 8.74 18.67 1.78
N ASP A 13 10.00 18.43 1.46
CA ASP A 13 10.38 17.92 0.16
C ASP A 13 10.08 16.43 0.09
N MET A 14 9.51 15.99 -1.01
CA MET A 14 9.18 14.58 -1.22
C MET A 14 10.15 13.94 -2.21
N VAL A 15 10.67 12.76 -1.87
CA VAL A 15 11.46 11.93 -2.77
C VAL A 15 10.69 10.66 -3.06
N TRP A 16 10.31 10.46 -4.33
CA TRP A 16 9.37 9.43 -4.73
C TRP A 16 9.85 8.63 -5.93
N GLU A 17 10.07 7.35 -5.73
CA GLU A 17 10.61 6.45 -6.75
C GLU A 17 9.52 5.91 -7.67
N ARG A 18 8.31 5.71 -7.15
CA ARG A 18 7.16 5.13 -7.87
C ARG A 18 5.93 6.01 -7.72
N ASP A 19 4.98 5.90 -8.64
CA ASP A 19 3.75 6.72 -8.61
C ASP A 19 2.67 6.22 -7.63
N TRP A 20 2.93 5.15 -6.88
CA TRP A 20 2.01 4.61 -5.88
C TRP A 20 1.90 5.56 -4.68
N PHE A 21 0.69 5.87 -4.27
CA PHE A 21 0.36 6.81 -3.18
C PHE A 21 0.91 8.24 -3.34
N LEU A 22 1.74 8.52 -4.33
CA LEU A 22 2.29 9.86 -4.53
C LEU A 22 1.19 10.93 -4.57
N GLY A 23 0.12 10.70 -5.34
CA GLY A 23 -1.01 11.63 -5.42
C GLY A 23 -1.74 11.80 -4.08
N LEU A 24 -1.86 10.74 -3.29
CA LEU A 24 -2.47 10.78 -1.96
C LEU A 24 -1.65 11.68 -1.01
N VAL A 25 -0.36 11.38 -0.87
CA VAL A 25 0.54 12.06 0.07
C VAL A 25 0.80 13.49 -0.35
N SER A 26 1.18 13.71 -1.63
CA SER A 26 1.43 15.07 -2.15
C SER A 26 0.18 15.94 -2.10
N GLY A 27 -0.98 15.37 -2.42
CA GLY A 27 -2.28 16.05 -2.31
C GLY A 27 -2.62 16.44 -0.88
N ALA A 28 -2.34 15.56 0.10
CA ALA A 28 -2.53 15.86 1.51
C ALA A 28 -1.59 16.98 1.97
N LEU A 29 -0.29 16.86 1.72
CA LEU A 29 0.70 17.89 2.08
C LEU A 29 0.44 19.23 1.38
N SER A 30 -0.06 19.21 0.14
CA SER A 30 -0.42 20.43 -0.59
C SER A 30 -1.61 21.15 0.05
N ARG A 31 -2.68 20.42 0.37
CA ARG A 31 -3.86 20.99 1.05
C ARG A 31 -3.56 21.52 2.45
N LEU A 32 -2.66 20.86 3.16
CA LEU A 32 -2.17 21.30 4.47
C LEU A 32 -1.16 22.45 4.40
N GLY A 33 -0.71 22.83 3.20
CA GLY A 33 0.28 23.87 3.00
C GLY A 33 1.72 23.44 3.30
N TYR A 34 1.98 22.14 3.51
CA TYR A 34 3.33 21.62 3.84
C TYR A 34 4.15 21.21 2.61
N LEU A 35 3.57 21.01 1.43
CA LEU A 35 4.28 20.52 0.27
C LEU A 35 5.40 21.49 -0.16
N GLY A 36 6.64 21.02 -0.14
CA GLY A 36 7.82 21.62 -0.76
C GLY A 36 7.99 21.17 -2.21
N THR A 37 9.19 20.71 -2.56
CA THR A 37 9.52 20.17 -3.88
C THR A 37 9.27 18.66 -3.94
N VAL A 38 8.75 18.18 -5.06
CA VAL A 38 8.63 16.74 -5.35
C VAL A 38 9.75 16.34 -6.29
N TYR A 39 10.67 15.52 -5.80
CA TYR A 39 11.76 14.92 -6.57
C TYR A 39 11.38 13.52 -7.02
N GLY A 40 11.49 13.23 -8.31
CA GLY A 40 11.09 11.92 -8.81
C GLY A 40 11.82 11.45 -10.05
N GLY A 41 11.74 10.12 -10.27
CA GLY A 41 12.38 9.43 -11.38
C GLY A 41 11.57 9.42 -12.68
N PHE A 42 10.28 9.74 -12.65
CA PHE A 42 9.43 9.71 -13.84
C PHE A 42 9.38 11.04 -14.58
N PRO A 43 8.95 11.04 -15.85
CA PRO A 43 8.71 12.27 -16.61
C PRO A 43 7.69 13.20 -15.93
N LYS A 44 7.92 14.51 -16.00
CA LYS A 44 7.17 15.56 -15.30
C LYS A 44 5.64 15.47 -15.51
N TYR A 45 5.18 15.06 -16.69
CA TYR A 45 3.75 14.96 -16.99
C TYR A 45 3.00 13.97 -16.09
N ARG A 46 3.66 12.93 -15.56
CA ARG A 46 3.05 11.98 -14.61
C ARG A 46 2.66 12.64 -13.30
N TYR A 47 3.52 13.53 -12.81
CA TYR A 47 3.29 14.29 -11.58
C TYR A 47 2.20 15.36 -11.77
N LEU A 48 2.17 16.02 -12.93
CA LEU A 48 1.13 16.97 -13.29
C LEU A 48 -0.26 16.34 -13.30
N ARG A 49 -0.38 15.09 -13.78
CA ARG A 49 -1.65 14.32 -13.74
C ARG A 49 -2.15 14.02 -12.34
N LEU A 50 -1.27 14.05 -11.34
CA LEU A 50 -1.62 13.89 -9.92
C LEU A 50 -1.99 15.23 -9.25
N GLY A 51 -2.06 16.32 -10.01
CA GLY A 51 -2.40 17.65 -9.51
C GLY A 51 -1.25 18.37 -8.80
N ILE A 52 -0.01 17.90 -8.94
CA ILE A 52 1.15 18.55 -8.32
C ILE A 52 1.52 19.78 -9.15
N PRO A 53 1.66 20.98 -8.55
CA PRO A 53 2.01 22.19 -9.24
C PRO A 53 3.36 22.08 -9.98
N ALA A 54 3.41 22.60 -11.20
CA ALA A 54 4.56 22.43 -12.09
C ALA A 54 5.88 22.98 -11.54
N GLU A 55 5.81 24.06 -10.77
CA GLU A 55 6.95 24.72 -10.12
C GLU A 55 7.54 23.88 -8.96
N LYS A 56 6.74 23.01 -8.36
CA LYS A 56 7.15 22.09 -7.29
C LYS A 56 7.76 20.78 -7.78
N ILE A 57 7.76 20.53 -9.08
CA ILE A 57 8.23 19.25 -9.64
C ILE A 57 9.65 19.39 -10.14
N ARG A 58 10.53 18.51 -9.66
CA ARG A 58 11.88 18.27 -10.17
C ARG A 58 12.02 16.80 -10.55
N THR A 59 12.45 16.49 -11.76
CA THR A 59 12.53 15.11 -12.24
C THR A 59 13.86 14.79 -12.91
N LYS A 60 14.33 13.55 -12.72
CA LYS A 60 15.51 12.99 -13.38
C LYS A 60 15.16 11.62 -14.01
N PRO A 61 14.39 11.60 -15.11
CA PRO A 61 13.70 10.40 -15.57
C PRO A 61 14.58 9.36 -16.30
N GLY A 62 15.89 9.59 -16.47
CA GLY A 62 16.74 8.72 -17.29
C GLY A 62 16.74 7.24 -16.85
N ALA A 63 16.82 6.94 -15.56
CA ALA A 63 16.82 5.57 -15.06
C ALA A 63 15.43 4.91 -15.22
N SER A 64 14.36 5.62 -14.90
CA SER A 64 12.99 5.09 -15.03
C SER A 64 12.62 4.81 -16.49
N LEU A 65 13.01 5.70 -17.41
CA LEU A 65 12.78 5.51 -18.84
C LEU A 65 13.60 4.33 -19.38
N TRP A 66 14.86 4.21 -18.96
CA TRP A 66 15.72 3.08 -19.32
C TRP A 66 15.14 1.76 -18.81
N ASN A 67 14.79 1.67 -17.54
CA ASN A 67 14.20 0.48 -16.93
C ASN A 67 12.87 0.11 -17.58
N TYR A 68 12.03 1.10 -17.93
CA TYR A 68 10.82 0.87 -18.72
C TYR A 68 11.12 0.29 -20.11
N GLY A 69 12.18 0.75 -20.76
CA GLY A 69 12.65 0.20 -22.04
C GLY A 69 13.08 -1.26 -21.90
N ILE A 70 13.82 -1.61 -20.84
CA ILE A 70 14.24 -2.98 -20.53
C ILE A 70 13.01 -3.88 -20.39
N ASP A 71 12.00 -3.47 -19.61
CA ASP A 71 10.76 -4.23 -19.40
C ASP A 71 10.02 -4.45 -20.74
N ARG A 72 9.88 -3.39 -21.52
CA ARG A 72 9.18 -3.43 -22.81
C ARG A 72 9.86 -4.32 -23.84
N MET A 73 11.19 -4.30 -23.86
CA MET A 73 12.00 -5.08 -24.80
C MET A 73 12.37 -6.46 -24.25
N ARG A 74 11.96 -6.79 -23.03
CA ARG A 74 12.29 -8.05 -22.32
C ARG A 74 13.80 -8.32 -22.27
N LEU A 75 14.59 -7.27 -22.04
CA LEU A 75 16.04 -7.37 -21.91
C LEU A 75 16.43 -7.93 -20.53
N PRO A 76 17.67 -8.47 -20.39
CA PRO A 76 18.17 -9.00 -19.12
C PRO A 76 18.10 -7.97 -17.98
N GLU A 77 17.70 -8.42 -16.79
CA GLU A 77 17.58 -7.57 -15.60
C GLU A 77 18.90 -6.90 -15.18
N GLY A 78 20.04 -7.56 -15.43
CA GLY A 78 21.36 -7.00 -15.14
C GLY A 78 21.68 -5.67 -15.88
N LEU A 79 20.88 -5.30 -16.86
CA LEU A 79 20.99 -4.00 -17.56
C LEU A 79 20.21 -2.88 -16.85
N ARG A 80 19.46 -3.17 -15.78
CA ARG A 80 18.70 -2.14 -15.06
C ARG A 80 19.61 -1.16 -14.34
N MET A 81 19.21 0.09 -14.37
CA MET A 81 19.82 1.12 -13.56
C MET A 81 19.24 1.12 -12.15
N ASP A 82 20.11 1.29 -11.14
CA ASP A 82 19.69 1.50 -9.75
C ASP A 82 19.04 2.91 -9.62
N GLU A 83 17.74 2.95 -9.80
CA GLU A 83 16.96 4.18 -9.76
C GLU A 83 16.96 4.81 -8.36
N PRO A 84 16.74 4.07 -7.23
CA PRO A 84 16.86 4.60 -5.88
C PRO A 84 18.18 5.30 -5.61
N LYS A 85 19.30 4.68 -6.00
CA LYS A 85 20.66 5.26 -5.86
C LYS A 85 20.82 6.55 -6.64
N ARG A 86 20.36 6.56 -7.89
CA ARG A 86 20.47 7.76 -8.76
C ARG A 86 19.63 8.91 -8.24
N ILE A 87 18.41 8.66 -7.77
CA ILE A 87 17.52 9.69 -7.22
C ILE A 87 18.07 10.18 -5.87
N GLY A 88 18.41 9.28 -4.95
CA GLY A 88 18.95 9.65 -3.66
C GLY A 88 20.23 10.50 -3.74
N ASN A 89 21.17 10.10 -4.60
CA ASN A 89 22.38 10.87 -4.83
C ASN A 89 22.09 12.25 -5.44
N TRP A 90 21.21 12.31 -6.43
CA TRP A 90 20.84 13.58 -7.07
C TRP A 90 20.16 14.55 -6.10
N VAL A 91 19.26 14.07 -5.24
CA VAL A 91 18.61 14.92 -4.23
C VAL A 91 19.63 15.40 -3.19
N ALA A 92 20.58 14.56 -2.79
CA ALA A 92 21.66 14.95 -1.88
C ALA A 92 22.55 16.11 -2.41
N GLU A 93 22.68 16.22 -3.74
CA GLU A 93 23.46 17.28 -4.41
C GLU A 93 22.72 18.64 -4.44
N GLN A 94 21.42 18.68 -4.09
CA GLN A 94 20.67 19.93 -4.08
C GLN A 94 21.21 20.88 -3.01
N GLN A 95 21.52 22.12 -3.36
CA GLN A 95 22.05 23.12 -2.45
C GLN A 95 21.03 23.50 -1.37
N LYS A 96 19.75 23.58 -1.73
CA LYS A 96 18.65 23.95 -0.83
C LYS A 96 17.60 22.85 -0.82
N LEU A 97 17.34 22.32 0.36
CA LEU A 97 16.24 21.43 0.64
C LEU A 97 15.29 22.08 1.65
N ALA A 98 14.06 21.64 1.68
CA ALA A 98 13.10 22.02 2.71
C ALA A 98 13.56 21.55 4.12
N PRO A 99 13.04 22.12 5.21
CA PRO A 99 13.34 21.70 6.59
C PRO A 99 13.12 20.22 6.86
N ALA A 100 12.24 19.55 6.10
CA ALA A 100 12.07 18.12 6.17
C ALA A 100 12.11 17.49 4.76
N VAL A 101 12.61 16.26 4.69
CA VAL A 101 12.58 15.41 3.49
C VAL A 101 11.87 14.10 3.82
N LEU A 102 10.78 13.82 3.10
CA LEU A 102 10.01 12.59 3.19
C LEU A 102 10.33 11.70 1.98
N VAL A 103 10.82 10.49 2.26
CA VAL A 103 11.14 9.49 1.24
C VAL A 103 10.12 8.36 1.30
N ASN A 104 9.53 8.03 0.15
CA ASN A 104 8.79 6.79 -0.05
C ASN A 104 9.60 5.90 -1.01
N GLY A 105 9.84 4.65 -0.59
CA GLY A 105 10.70 3.73 -1.31
C GLY A 105 12.05 3.54 -0.62
N THR A 106 13.09 3.26 -1.39
CA THR A 106 14.41 2.84 -0.89
C THR A 106 15.54 3.85 -1.12
N ALA A 107 15.25 4.99 -1.78
CA ALA A 107 16.23 6.05 -2.05
C ALA A 107 16.85 6.65 -0.78
N TYR A 108 16.19 6.54 0.38
CA TYR A 108 16.72 7.01 1.65
C TYR A 108 18.06 6.34 2.02
N ARG A 109 18.31 5.11 1.58
CA ARG A 109 19.57 4.38 1.77
C ARG A 109 20.79 5.16 1.24
N PHE A 110 20.60 5.93 0.17
CA PHE A 110 21.64 6.71 -0.51
C PHE A 110 21.58 8.20 -0.19
N LEU A 111 20.41 8.68 0.22
CA LEU A 111 20.17 10.09 0.55
C LEU A 111 20.55 10.42 1.99
N PHE A 112 20.01 9.67 2.97
CA PHE A 112 20.13 10.03 4.39
C PHE A 112 21.57 10.03 4.92
N PRO A 113 22.48 9.11 4.54
CA PRO A 113 23.88 9.21 4.94
C PRO A 113 24.53 10.54 4.59
N LYS A 114 24.13 11.15 3.45
CA LYS A 114 24.63 12.43 2.96
C LYS A 114 23.95 13.66 3.62
N LEU A 115 22.79 13.44 4.23
CA LEU A 115 22.04 14.49 4.94
C LEU A 115 22.36 14.57 6.44
N MET A 116 23.14 13.62 6.99
CA MET A 116 23.42 13.57 8.45
C MET A 116 24.00 14.85 9.04
N ARG A 117 24.72 15.64 8.23
CA ARG A 117 25.33 16.93 8.66
C ARG A 117 24.52 18.15 8.22
N ARG A 118 23.34 17.96 7.61
CA ARG A 118 22.47 19.05 7.17
C ARG A 118 21.31 19.22 8.15
N PRO A 119 20.85 20.46 8.39
CA PRO A 119 19.69 20.73 9.27
C PRO A 119 18.38 20.38 8.53
N VAL A 120 18.18 19.10 8.23
CA VAL A 120 17.01 18.57 7.51
C VAL A 120 16.48 17.35 8.25
N VAL A 121 15.23 17.40 8.66
CA VAL A 121 14.54 16.26 9.29
C VAL A 121 14.29 15.15 8.24
N ARG A 122 14.74 13.94 8.53
CA ARG A 122 14.71 12.78 7.65
C ARG A 122 13.52 11.89 7.98
N LEU A 123 12.54 11.87 7.11
CA LEU A 123 11.30 11.11 7.26
C LEU A 123 11.24 10.00 6.21
N VAL A 124 10.78 8.82 6.62
CA VAL A 124 10.48 7.70 5.72
C VAL A 124 9.02 7.34 5.84
N GLU A 125 8.34 7.17 4.72
CA GLU A 125 7.02 6.57 4.67
C GLU A 125 7.12 5.11 4.24
N ARG A 126 6.48 4.23 5.01
CA ARG A 126 6.50 2.78 4.77
C ARG A 126 5.09 2.24 4.53
N GLY A 127 4.93 1.71 3.32
CA GLY A 127 3.72 0.97 2.91
C GLY A 127 3.86 -0.56 3.03
N SER A 128 5.01 -1.07 3.52
CA SER A 128 5.32 -2.48 3.75
C SER A 128 5.99 -2.67 5.10
N MET A 129 6.02 -3.89 5.61
CA MET A 129 6.68 -4.25 6.85
C MET A 129 8.18 -3.95 6.82
N PHE A 130 8.85 -4.15 7.96
CA PHE A 130 10.32 -4.03 8.02
C PHE A 130 10.97 -4.86 6.90
N PRO A 131 12.05 -4.40 6.26
CA PRO A 131 12.59 -5.02 5.05
C PRO A 131 12.82 -6.53 5.14
N GLU A 132 13.29 -7.03 6.29
CA GLU A 132 13.47 -8.46 6.52
C GLU A 132 12.14 -9.22 6.49
N ASP A 133 11.09 -8.74 7.15
CA ASP A 133 9.78 -9.38 7.20
C ASP A 133 9.12 -9.37 5.81
N PHE A 134 9.23 -8.24 5.10
CA PHE A 134 8.77 -8.10 3.70
C PHE A 134 9.37 -9.17 2.80
N PHE A 135 10.65 -9.52 3.01
CA PHE A 135 11.33 -10.56 2.27
C PHE A 135 10.98 -11.96 2.80
N ARG A 136 11.15 -12.21 4.10
CA ARG A 136 11.11 -13.56 4.68
C ARG A 136 9.72 -14.18 4.71
N PHE A 137 8.65 -13.42 4.95
CA PHE A 137 7.31 -14.01 5.07
C PHE A 137 6.84 -14.68 3.78
N PRO A 138 6.92 -14.05 2.60
CA PRO A 138 6.61 -14.73 1.35
C PRO A 138 7.53 -15.91 1.06
N GLN A 139 8.84 -15.82 1.39
CA GLN A 139 9.78 -16.93 1.17
C GLN A 139 9.44 -18.15 2.04
N LYS A 140 9.15 -17.94 3.32
CA LYS A 140 8.71 -19.00 4.22
C LYS A 140 7.43 -19.66 3.72
N ALA A 141 6.46 -18.86 3.32
CA ALA A 141 5.19 -19.37 2.77
C ALA A 141 5.40 -20.19 1.47
N ARG A 142 6.35 -19.77 0.61
CA ARG A 142 6.74 -20.54 -0.59
C ARG A 142 7.33 -21.88 -0.22
N GLN A 143 8.25 -21.92 0.75
CA GLN A 143 8.85 -23.14 1.26
C GLN A 143 7.78 -24.12 1.80
N GLU A 144 6.88 -23.63 2.64
CA GLU A 144 5.80 -24.42 3.24
C GLU A 144 4.81 -24.95 2.19
N ALA A 145 4.60 -24.23 1.10
CA ALA A 145 3.73 -24.60 -0.01
C ALA A 145 4.43 -25.47 -1.09
N GLY A 146 5.74 -25.76 -0.92
CA GLY A 146 6.51 -26.58 -1.86
C GLY A 146 6.92 -25.84 -3.15
N TYR A 147 6.93 -24.51 -3.14
CA TYR A 147 7.43 -23.68 -4.25
C TYR A 147 8.92 -23.34 -4.06
N SER A 148 9.58 -22.95 -5.14
CA SER A 148 10.95 -22.44 -5.06
C SER A 148 11.00 -21.16 -4.22
N PHE A 149 12.03 -21.01 -3.39
CA PHE A 149 12.22 -19.88 -2.49
C PHE A 149 13.68 -19.47 -2.40
N LEU A 150 13.92 -18.24 -1.95
CA LEU A 150 15.25 -17.71 -1.69
C LEU A 150 15.53 -17.82 -0.19
N GLU A 151 16.59 -18.56 0.15
CA GLU A 151 17.01 -18.75 1.54
C GLU A 151 17.79 -17.53 2.06
N ASN A 152 18.70 -17.04 1.23
CA ASN A 152 19.59 -15.95 1.60
C ASN A 152 18.94 -14.59 1.42
N LEU A 153 19.16 -13.70 2.38
CA LEU A 153 18.72 -12.32 2.32
C LEU A 153 19.52 -11.58 1.24
N PRO A 154 18.85 -10.92 0.26
CA PRO A 154 19.54 -10.10 -0.73
C PRO A 154 20.32 -8.94 -0.08
N SER A 155 21.47 -8.61 -0.65
CA SER A 155 22.34 -7.54 -0.13
C SER A 155 21.65 -6.18 -0.04
N GLU A 156 20.72 -5.91 -0.94
CA GLU A 156 19.93 -4.68 -0.95
C GLU A 156 18.99 -4.58 0.26
N ILE A 157 18.42 -5.71 0.68
CA ILE A 157 17.56 -5.77 1.87
C ILE A 157 18.42 -5.60 3.13
N ALA A 158 19.61 -6.26 3.19
CA ALA A 158 20.54 -6.07 4.29
C ALA A 158 21.02 -4.61 4.43
N ASP A 159 21.35 -3.95 3.31
CA ASP A 159 21.70 -2.53 3.28
C ASP A 159 20.52 -1.64 3.70
N GLU A 160 19.29 -2.00 3.33
CA GLU A 160 18.08 -1.27 3.73
C GLU A 160 17.84 -1.39 5.23
N MET A 161 18.03 -2.58 5.82
CA MET A 161 17.91 -2.80 7.26
C MET A 161 18.93 -1.97 8.04
N GLU A 162 20.19 -1.97 7.62
CA GLU A 162 21.27 -1.19 8.26
C GLU A 162 20.95 0.31 8.27
N LYS A 163 20.42 0.83 7.16
CA LYS A 163 20.19 2.28 7.00
C LYS A 163 18.82 2.76 7.47
N ALA A 164 17.91 1.86 7.84
CA ALA A 164 16.58 2.24 8.33
C ALA A 164 16.64 3.16 9.57
N HIS A 165 17.66 3.00 10.43
CA HIS A 165 17.87 3.84 11.62
C HIS A 165 18.32 5.29 11.33
N LEU A 166 18.64 5.62 10.08
CA LEU A 166 18.99 6.97 9.69
C LEU A 166 17.78 7.92 9.56
N ALA A 167 16.58 7.37 9.55
CA ALA A 167 15.35 8.14 9.63
C ALA A 167 15.12 8.65 11.06
N GLU A 168 14.76 9.93 11.21
CA GLU A 168 14.36 10.50 12.51
C GLU A 168 12.92 10.13 12.86
N ALA A 169 12.10 9.88 11.84
CA ALA A 169 10.78 9.27 12.04
C ALA A 169 10.36 8.43 10.83
N THR A 170 9.61 7.36 11.13
CA THR A 170 8.99 6.47 10.15
C THR A 170 7.48 6.58 10.23
N ILE A 171 6.84 6.94 9.13
CA ILE A 171 5.40 6.98 8.98
C ILE A 171 4.96 5.60 8.48
N CYS A 172 4.26 4.86 9.33
CA CYS A 172 3.81 3.49 9.06
C CYS A 172 2.36 3.50 8.58
N GLY A 173 2.07 2.85 7.45
CA GLY A 173 0.71 2.77 6.91
C GLY A 173 -0.26 1.95 7.76
N SER A 174 0.24 1.16 8.72
CA SER A 174 -0.54 0.34 9.66
C SER A 174 0.20 0.10 10.96
N GLU A 175 -0.51 -0.34 12.01
CA GLU A 175 0.10 -0.81 13.27
C GLU A 175 0.95 -2.06 13.04
N MET A 176 0.55 -2.96 12.13
CA MET A 176 1.36 -4.12 11.75
C MET A 176 2.75 -3.69 11.25
N ILE A 177 2.84 -2.67 10.41
CA ILE A 177 4.14 -2.13 9.98
C ILE A 177 4.90 -1.59 11.19
N ARG A 178 4.26 -0.77 12.02
CA ARG A 178 4.87 -0.19 13.23
C ARG A 178 5.41 -1.29 14.15
N GLU A 179 4.64 -2.33 14.43
CA GLU A 179 5.05 -3.48 15.23
C GLU A 179 6.28 -4.20 14.66
N SER A 180 6.39 -4.29 13.33
CA SER A 180 7.55 -4.93 12.68
C SER A 180 8.86 -4.17 12.94
N TYR A 181 8.79 -2.85 13.03
CA TYR A 181 9.92 -1.98 13.40
C TYR A 181 10.22 -2.04 14.91
N LEU A 182 9.20 -2.00 15.77
CA LEU A 182 9.35 -2.12 17.23
C LEU A 182 10.08 -3.42 17.62
N LYS A 183 9.75 -4.54 16.97
CA LYS A 183 10.42 -5.84 17.17
C LYS A 183 11.92 -5.82 16.84
N ARG A 184 12.41 -4.80 16.11
CA ARG A 184 13.82 -4.58 15.76
C ARG A 184 14.49 -3.49 16.58
N GLY A 185 13.87 -3.06 17.68
CA GLY A 185 14.44 -2.12 18.63
C GLY A 185 14.35 -0.64 18.21
N PHE A 186 13.51 -0.30 17.22
CA PHE A 186 13.23 1.09 16.93
C PHE A 186 12.44 1.72 18.08
N ALA A 187 12.80 2.96 18.45
CA ALA A 187 12.14 3.68 19.52
C ALA A 187 10.68 4.03 19.12
N ALA A 188 9.75 3.78 20.04
CA ALA A 188 8.32 3.92 19.78
C ALA A 188 7.92 5.35 19.37
N GLU A 189 8.61 6.35 19.89
CA GLU A 189 8.42 7.78 19.61
C GLU A 189 8.88 8.21 18.20
N THR A 190 9.64 7.36 17.50
CA THR A 190 10.05 7.59 16.09
C THR A 190 9.11 6.91 15.08
N LEU A 191 8.16 6.13 15.56
CA LEU A 191 7.25 5.33 14.72
C LEU A 191 5.82 5.84 14.82
N HIS A 192 5.27 6.30 13.71
CA HIS A 192 3.96 6.96 13.69
C HIS A 192 3.00 6.26 12.72
N THR A 193 1.87 5.74 13.22
CA THR A 193 0.87 5.10 12.37
C THR A 193 -0.07 6.11 11.74
N VAL A 194 -0.06 6.19 10.41
CA VAL A 194 -0.98 7.00 9.62
C VAL A 194 -1.59 6.12 8.53
N HIS A 195 -2.76 5.53 8.83
CA HIS A 195 -3.48 4.70 7.88
C HIS A 195 -3.86 5.49 6.62
N TYR A 196 -3.67 4.88 5.46
CA TYR A 196 -4.13 5.47 4.20
C TYR A 196 -5.65 5.65 4.19
N GLY A 197 -6.11 6.57 3.35
CA GLY A 197 -7.53 6.86 3.18
C GLY A 197 -7.95 6.77 1.73
N VAL A 198 -9.26 6.56 1.55
CA VAL A 198 -9.92 6.57 0.24
C VAL A 198 -11.03 7.61 0.20
N ASP A 199 -11.46 7.98 -1.00
CA ASP A 199 -12.71 8.71 -1.18
C ASP A 199 -13.88 7.73 -0.98
N PRO A 200 -14.72 7.91 0.06
CA PRO A 200 -15.81 6.98 0.36
C PRO A 200 -16.95 7.05 -0.67
N HIS A 201 -16.91 8.01 -1.59
CA HIS A 201 -17.91 8.21 -2.64
C HIS A 201 -17.38 7.85 -4.04
N ARG A 202 -16.14 7.35 -4.13
CA ARG A 202 -15.52 7.02 -5.41
C ARG A 202 -16.24 5.92 -6.18
N PHE A 203 -16.83 4.97 -5.48
CA PHE A 203 -17.53 3.84 -6.07
C PHE A 203 -19.02 3.91 -5.75
N SER A 204 -19.85 3.56 -6.73
CA SER A 204 -21.27 3.33 -6.50
C SER A 204 -21.44 2.18 -5.49
N PRO A 205 -22.55 2.14 -4.72
CA PRO A 205 -22.85 0.97 -3.90
C PRO A 205 -22.85 -0.30 -4.74
N ALA A 206 -22.29 -1.38 -4.18
CA ALA A 206 -22.32 -2.69 -4.81
C ALA A 206 -23.79 -3.07 -5.11
N ASN A 207 -24.00 -3.58 -6.32
CA ASN A 207 -25.30 -4.11 -6.71
C ASN A 207 -25.36 -5.58 -6.21
N HIS A 208 -25.87 -5.75 -4.99
CA HIS A 208 -26.04 -7.06 -4.38
C HIS A 208 -27.29 -7.81 -4.88
N GLU A 209 -27.99 -7.31 -5.91
CA GLU A 209 -29.04 -8.10 -6.56
C GLU A 209 -28.41 -9.06 -7.58
N PRO A 210 -28.20 -10.33 -7.21
CA PRO A 210 -27.83 -11.30 -8.23
C PRO A 210 -29.01 -11.53 -9.14
N ALA A 211 -28.80 -11.53 -10.44
CA ALA A 211 -29.69 -12.23 -11.33
C ALA A 211 -29.82 -13.68 -10.80
N GLU A 212 -31.03 -14.18 -10.68
CA GLU A 212 -31.27 -15.55 -10.22
C GLU A 212 -30.37 -16.51 -11.02
N GLY A 213 -29.62 -17.36 -10.30
CA GLY A 213 -28.76 -18.38 -10.91
C GLY A 213 -27.34 -17.94 -11.31
N ARG A 214 -26.90 -16.68 -11.07
CA ARG A 214 -25.51 -16.34 -11.34
C ARG A 214 -24.56 -16.81 -10.22
N ASN A 215 -23.32 -17.08 -10.58
CA ASN A 215 -22.25 -17.32 -9.61
C ASN A 215 -21.98 -16.10 -8.74
N LEU A 216 -21.53 -16.34 -7.49
CA LEU A 216 -20.93 -15.30 -6.69
C LEU A 216 -19.67 -14.76 -7.39
N ARG A 217 -19.49 -13.45 -7.40
CA ARG A 217 -18.31 -12.78 -7.97
C ARG A 217 -17.35 -12.41 -6.86
N GLU A 218 -16.23 -13.07 -6.83
CA GLU A 218 -15.14 -12.75 -5.93
C GLU A 218 -14.14 -11.87 -6.67
N GLY A 219 -13.82 -10.69 -6.12
CA GLY A 219 -12.91 -9.73 -6.69
C GLY A 219 -11.52 -9.73 -6.08
N TRP A 220 -10.52 -9.56 -6.93
CA TRP A 220 -9.13 -9.32 -6.57
C TRP A 220 -8.60 -8.09 -7.31
N LEU A 221 -7.93 -7.17 -6.61
CA LEU A 221 -7.31 -6.00 -7.21
C LEU A 221 -5.84 -5.88 -6.78
N GLY A 222 -4.93 -6.01 -7.73
CA GLY A 222 -3.49 -5.87 -7.54
C GLY A 222 -2.68 -6.84 -8.40
N VAL A 223 -1.38 -6.89 -8.16
CA VAL A 223 -0.49 -7.85 -8.84
C VAL A 223 -0.93 -9.27 -8.53
N ILE A 224 -1.14 -10.08 -9.56
CA ILE A 224 -1.54 -11.47 -9.45
C ILE A 224 -0.27 -12.30 -9.26
N GLY A 225 -0.02 -12.72 -8.00
CA GLY A 225 1.21 -13.42 -7.67
C GLY A 225 1.21 -14.02 -6.27
N PHE A 226 2.27 -14.80 -5.99
CA PHE A 226 2.37 -15.59 -4.78
C PHE A 226 2.32 -14.73 -3.50
N ARG A 227 3.10 -13.65 -3.43
CA ARG A 227 3.13 -12.75 -2.24
C ARG A 227 1.74 -12.27 -1.83
N LYS A 228 0.88 -11.98 -2.80
CA LYS A 228 -0.50 -11.58 -2.54
C LYS A 228 -1.45 -12.74 -2.27
N GLY A 229 -0.95 -13.99 -2.22
CA GLY A 229 -1.69 -15.16 -1.80
C GLY A 229 -2.49 -15.84 -2.94
N LEU A 230 -2.00 -15.80 -4.17
CA LEU A 230 -2.68 -16.46 -5.29
C LEU A 230 -2.90 -17.96 -5.06
N ASP A 231 -1.95 -18.65 -4.40
CA ASP A 231 -2.09 -20.05 -4.02
C ASP A 231 -3.16 -20.26 -2.92
N ARG A 232 -3.36 -19.29 -2.02
CA ARG A 232 -4.45 -19.30 -1.04
C ARG A 232 -5.81 -19.15 -1.72
N VAL A 233 -5.92 -18.27 -2.74
CA VAL A 233 -7.15 -18.17 -3.57
C VAL A 233 -7.41 -19.47 -4.32
N ARG A 234 -6.35 -20.13 -4.84
CA ARG A 234 -6.48 -21.46 -5.43
C ARG A 234 -7.08 -22.47 -4.46
N ARG A 235 -6.61 -22.48 -3.18
CA ARG A 235 -7.20 -23.34 -2.13
C ARG A 235 -8.66 -22.99 -1.86
N VAL A 236 -9.04 -21.71 -1.88
CA VAL A 236 -10.45 -21.30 -1.80
C VAL A 236 -11.25 -21.81 -2.99
N SER A 237 -10.67 -21.80 -4.20
CA SER A 237 -11.30 -22.36 -5.41
C SER A 237 -11.54 -23.89 -5.29
N GLU A 238 -10.56 -24.63 -4.75
CA GLU A 238 -10.70 -26.08 -4.49
C GLU A 238 -11.74 -26.37 -3.41
N TRP A 239 -11.73 -25.63 -2.31
CA TRP A 239 -12.72 -25.73 -1.25
C TRP A 239 -14.14 -25.45 -1.77
N ALA A 240 -14.31 -24.38 -2.54
CA ALA A 240 -15.60 -24.01 -3.13
C ALA A 240 -16.13 -25.10 -4.09
N ASP A 241 -15.23 -25.74 -4.85
CA ASP A 241 -15.58 -26.86 -5.72
C ASP A 241 -16.09 -28.06 -4.92
N GLN A 242 -15.38 -28.46 -3.87
CA GLN A 242 -15.77 -29.56 -2.99
C GLN A 242 -17.08 -29.30 -2.24
N ARG A 243 -17.43 -28.03 -1.97
CA ARG A 243 -18.70 -27.64 -1.31
C ARG A 243 -19.83 -27.32 -2.29
N GLY A 244 -19.61 -27.46 -3.60
CA GLY A 244 -20.61 -27.12 -4.60
C GLY A 244 -20.98 -25.63 -4.65
N ILE A 245 -20.12 -24.74 -4.16
CA ILE A 245 -20.39 -23.31 -4.14
C ILE A 245 -20.20 -22.73 -5.56
N ALA A 246 -21.24 -22.07 -6.08
CA ALA A 246 -21.21 -21.40 -7.35
C ALA A 246 -20.52 -20.03 -7.24
N ILE A 247 -19.20 -20.00 -7.39
CA ILE A 247 -18.34 -18.80 -7.32
C ILE A 247 -17.43 -18.68 -8.53
N GLU A 248 -17.18 -17.46 -9.00
CA GLU A 248 -16.19 -17.13 -10.01
C GLU A 248 -15.23 -16.05 -9.52
N PHE A 249 -13.97 -16.13 -9.92
CA PHE A 249 -12.90 -15.24 -9.47
C PHE A 249 -12.56 -14.20 -10.53
N HIS A 250 -12.53 -12.92 -10.15
CA HIS A 250 -12.27 -11.79 -11.06
C HIS A 250 -10.96 -11.11 -10.68
N PHE A 251 -9.91 -11.37 -11.43
CA PHE A 251 -8.58 -10.82 -11.20
C PHE A 251 -8.35 -9.55 -12.00
N VAL A 252 -8.01 -8.45 -11.30
CA VAL A 252 -7.66 -7.16 -11.90
C VAL A 252 -6.23 -6.80 -11.55
N GLY A 253 -5.34 -6.85 -12.53
CA GLY A 253 -3.92 -6.52 -12.37
C GLY A 253 -3.02 -7.28 -13.35
N PRO A 254 -1.72 -7.02 -13.29
CA PRO A 254 -0.75 -7.78 -14.07
C PRO A 254 -0.45 -9.12 -13.39
N ILE A 255 -0.17 -10.14 -14.19
CA ILE A 255 0.40 -11.41 -13.71
C ILE A 255 1.89 -11.17 -13.43
N GLN A 256 2.37 -11.60 -12.26
CA GLN A 256 3.72 -11.31 -11.79
C GLN A 256 4.78 -12.11 -12.55
N ASP A 257 4.55 -13.41 -12.71
CA ASP A 257 5.54 -14.37 -13.18
C ASP A 257 4.89 -15.62 -13.79
N PRO A 258 5.66 -16.50 -14.49
CA PRO A 258 5.14 -17.74 -15.05
C PRO A 258 4.54 -18.70 -14.01
N GLU A 259 5.08 -18.75 -12.80
CA GLU A 259 4.55 -19.60 -11.72
C GLU A 259 3.11 -19.20 -11.35
N SER A 260 2.79 -17.91 -11.41
CA SER A 260 1.42 -17.42 -11.19
C SER A 260 0.44 -17.99 -12.22
N ILE A 261 0.89 -18.20 -13.47
CA ILE A 261 0.08 -18.84 -14.53
C ILE A 261 -0.15 -20.32 -14.19
N GLU A 262 0.87 -21.02 -13.71
CA GLU A 262 0.75 -22.42 -13.29
C GLU A 262 -0.21 -22.59 -12.10
N ILE A 263 -0.19 -21.66 -11.15
CA ILE A 263 -1.15 -21.64 -10.05
C ILE A 263 -2.57 -21.45 -10.56
N LEU A 264 -2.79 -20.50 -11.49
CA LEU A 264 -4.10 -20.24 -12.09
C LEU A 264 -4.65 -21.47 -12.85
N HIS A 265 -3.82 -22.23 -13.55
CA HIS A 265 -4.24 -23.45 -14.25
C HIS A 265 -4.75 -24.56 -13.32
N ARG A 266 -4.47 -24.48 -12.01
CA ARG A 266 -4.95 -25.43 -10.99
C ARG A 266 -6.26 -25.02 -10.34
N PHE A 267 -6.86 -23.88 -10.73
CA PHE A 267 -8.16 -23.46 -10.21
C PHE A 267 -9.25 -24.47 -10.58
N ARG A 268 -10.16 -24.75 -9.66
CA ARG A 268 -11.31 -25.65 -9.85
C ARG A 268 -12.60 -24.92 -10.18
N ARG A 269 -12.67 -23.63 -9.87
CA ARG A 269 -13.79 -22.75 -10.21
C ARG A 269 -13.40 -21.76 -11.31
N PRO A 270 -14.37 -21.25 -12.09
CA PRO A 270 -14.11 -20.29 -13.15
C PRO A 270 -13.37 -19.04 -12.64
N TYR A 271 -12.51 -18.49 -13.48
CA TYR A 271 -11.89 -17.19 -13.23
C TYR A 271 -11.80 -16.36 -14.50
N THR A 272 -11.77 -15.03 -14.32
CA THR A 272 -11.61 -14.05 -15.39
C THR A 272 -10.42 -13.15 -15.10
N LEU A 273 -9.52 -13.01 -16.08
CA LEU A 273 -8.38 -12.09 -16.04
C LEU A 273 -8.76 -10.79 -16.76
N HIS A 274 -8.99 -9.72 -16.03
CA HIS A 274 -9.37 -8.41 -16.60
C HIS A 274 -8.17 -7.59 -17.07
N GLY A 275 -6.93 -8.02 -16.77
CA GLY A 275 -5.75 -7.21 -16.98
C GLY A 275 -5.71 -5.97 -16.08
N VAL A 276 -4.86 -5.01 -16.41
CA VAL A 276 -4.73 -3.77 -15.63
C VAL A 276 -5.88 -2.82 -15.95
N LYS A 277 -6.68 -2.45 -14.94
CA LYS A 277 -7.76 -1.46 -15.03
C LYS A 277 -7.46 -0.26 -14.15
N LYS A 278 -7.90 0.93 -14.56
CA LYS A 278 -7.72 2.20 -13.82
C LYS A 278 -8.94 3.11 -14.03
N GLY A 279 -9.12 4.11 -13.15
CA GLY A 279 -10.14 5.13 -13.30
C GLY A 279 -11.57 4.58 -13.42
N GLU A 280 -12.31 5.00 -14.45
CA GLU A 280 -13.71 4.61 -14.64
C GLU A 280 -13.91 3.10 -14.80
N ALA A 281 -13.00 2.40 -15.47
CA ALA A 281 -13.10 0.93 -15.61
C ALA A 281 -13.10 0.19 -14.26
N LEU A 282 -12.43 0.71 -13.23
CA LEU A 282 -12.52 0.16 -11.87
C LEU A 282 -13.84 0.54 -11.19
N LYS A 283 -14.33 1.76 -11.42
CA LYS A 283 -15.61 2.21 -10.86
C LYS A 283 -16.80 1.38 -11.37
N GLU A 284 -16.71 0.88 -12.60
CA GLU A 284 -17.72 0.02 -13.18
C GLU A 284 -17.60 -1.43 -12.71
N LEU A 285 -16.37 -1.90 -12.49
CA LEU A 285 -16.11 -3.32 -12.21
C LEU A 285 -16.27 -3.67 -10.73
N ILE A 286 -15.69 -2.88 -9.82
CA ILE A 286 -15.69 -3.18 -8.38
C ILE A 286 -17.11 -3.36 -7.83
N PRO A 287 -18.11 -2.48 -8.14
CA PRO A 287 -19.47 -2.65 -7.61
C PRO A 287 -20.21 -3.92 -8.06
N GLN A 288 -19.66 -4.66 -9.02
CA GLN A 288 -20.24 -5.92 -9.50
C GLN A 288 -19.83 -7.13 -8.65
N TRP A 289 -18.86 -6.99 -7.75
CA TRP A 289 -18.38 -8.07 -6.88
C TRP A 289 -19.30 -8.28 -5.66
N ASP A 290 -19.42 -9.51 -5.22
CA ASP A 290 -20.16 -9.89 -4.02
C ASP A 290 -19.25 -9.98 -2.79
N LEU A 291 -17.98 -10.33 -3.03
CA LEU A 291 -16.92 -10.50 -2.04
C LEU A 291 -15.61 -9.95 -2.60
N TYR A 292 -14.74 -9.49 -1.72
CA TYR A 292 -13.37 -9.11 -2.09
C TYR A 292 -12.37 -9.93 -1.27
N LEU A 293 -11.44 -10.62 -1.93
CA LEU A 293 -10.48 -11.50 -1.27
C LEU A 293 -9.04 -11.02 -1.51
N LEU A 294 -8.32 -10.72 -0.43
CA LEU A 294 -6.89 -10.39 -0.46
C LEU A 294 -6.14 -11.18 0.61
N PRO A 295 -5.77 -12.45 0.35
CA PRO A 295 -5.17 -13.34 1.32
C PRO A 295 -3.64 -13.26 1.33
N SER A 296 -3.07 -12.05 1.24
CA SER A 296 -1.63 -11.81 1.11
C SER A 296 -0.83 -12.45 2.24
N TYR A 297 0.36 -12.93 1.94
CA TYR A 297 1.35 -13.36 2.93
C TYR A 297 2.09 -12.18 3.56
N GLU A 298 2.17 -11.08 2.85
CA GLU A 298 2.65 -9.80 3.35
C GLU A 298 2.00 -8.67 2.56
N GLU A 299 1.39 -7.73 3.28
CA GLU A 299 0.90 -6.47 2.72
C GLU A 299 0.78 -5.46 3.86
N GLY A 300 1.40 -4.28 3.73
CA GLY A 300 1.41 -3.29 4.80
C GLY A 300 0.02 -2.71 5.10
N PHE A 301 -0.59 -1.99 4.16
CA PHE A 301 -1.97 -1.49 4.25
C PHE A 301 -2.56 -1.31 2.85
N PRO A 302 -3.17 -2.34 2.27
CA PRO A 302 -3.64 -2.34 0.89
C PRO A 302 -4.86 -1.45 0.68
N VAL A 303 -4.71 -0.37 -0.08
CA VAL A 303 -5.81 0.56 -0.40
C VAL A 303 -6.93 -0.13 -1.20
N SER A 304 -6.62 -1.18 -1.95
CA SER A 304 -7.62 -1.95 -2.70
C SER A 304 -8.70 -2.59 -1.81
N VAL A 305 -8.34 -2.96 -0.57
CA VAL A 305 -9.33 -3.40 0.44
C VAL A 305 -10.25 -2.26 0.83
N LEU A 306 -9.69 -1.07 1.08
CA LEU A 306 -10.51 0.12 1.41
C LEU A 306 -11.42 0.53 0.25
N GLU A 307 -10.94 0.39 -0.99
CA GLU A 307 -11.72 0.66 -2.20
C GLU A 307 -12.93 -0.30 -2.31
N ALA A 308 -12.72 -1.60 -2.13
CA ALA A 308 -13.80 -2.59 -2.13
C ALA A 308 -14.80 -2.34 -0.98
N MET A 309 -14.31 -2.11 0.24
CA MET A 309 -15.13 -1.81 1.41
C MET A 309 -15.94 -0.51 1.21
N SER A 310 -15.38 0.50 0.56
CA SER A 310 -16.10 1.77 0.26
C SER A 310 -17.26 1.56 -0.70
N ALA A 311 -17.20 0.59 -1.60
CA ALA A 311 -18.30 0.16 -2.45
C ALA A 311 -19.37 -0.67 -1.69
N GLY A 312 -19.10 -1.07 -0.46
CA GLY A 312 -19.99 -1.93 0.34
C GLY A 312 -19.77 -3.42 0.05
N ILE A 313 -18.57 -3.81 -0.34
CA ILE A 313 -18.22 -5.21 -0.57
C ILE A 313 -17.50 -5.73 0.67
N PRO A 314 -17.98 -6.84 1.28
CA PRO A 314 -17.29 -7.47 2.39
C PRO A 314 -15.89 -7.91 2.00
N ALA A 315 -14.88 -7.57 2.81
CA ALA A 315 -13.50 -7.94 2.54
C ALA A 315 -13.08 -9.19 3.33
N ILE A 316 -12.49 -10.15 2.64
CA ILE A 316 -11.87 -11.33 3.22
C ILE A 316 -10.35 -11.12 3.12
N VAL A 317 -9.67 -11.00 4.24
CA VAL A 317 -8.24 -10.73 4.30
C VAL A 317 -7.52 -11.73 5.19
N SER A 318 -6.23 -11.94 4.94
CA SER A 318 -5.40 -12.74 5.84
C SER A 318 -5.00 -11.94 7.08
N ASN A 319 -4.70 -12.64 8.16
CA ASN A 319 -4.10 -12.04 9.36
C ASN A 319 -2.68 -11.50 9.14
N ASP A 320 -2.06 -11.85 8.01
CA ASP A 320 -0.70 -11.47 7.62
C ASP A 320 -0.65 -10.11 6.88
N THR A 321 -1.74 -9.33 6.91
CA THR A 321 -1.84 -8.03 6.23
C THR A 321 -2.37 -6.95 7.17
N GLY A 322 -1.86 -5.73 7.05
CA GLY A 322 -2.39 -4.56 7.76
C GLY A 322 -3.86 -4.26 7.45
N ALA A 323 -4.41 -4.80 6.38
CA ALA A 323 -5.85 -4.70 6.09
C ALA A 323 -6.74 -5.30 7.19
N ARG A 324 -6.21 -6.21 8.04
CA ARG A 324 -6.92 -6.71 9.23
C ARG A 324 -7.41 -5.57 10.13
N GLU A 325 -6.72 -4.43 10.14
CA GLU A 325 -7.10 -3.25 10.91
C GLU A 325 -8.33 -2.53 10.34
N ALA A 326 -8.56 -2.67 9.02
CA ALA A 326 -9.79 -2.20 8.37
C ALA A 326 -10.98 -3.14 8.64
N VAL A 327 -10.73 -4.44 8.84
CA VAL A 327 -11.74 -5.49 9.09
C VAL A 327 -11.73 -5.92 10.57
N LEU A 328 -11.45 -4.98 11.47
CA LEU A 328 -11.30 -5.25 12.90
C LEU A 328 -12.55 -5.89 13.49
N GLN A 329 -12.39 -6.97 14.28
CA GLN A 329 -13.50 -7.72 14.90
C GLN A 329 -14.56 -8.22 13.90
N ASP A 330 -14.13 -8.50 12.66
CA ASP A 330 -15.02 -8.92 11.55
C ASP A 330 -16.07 -7.88 11.11
N GLU A 331 -15.91 -6.63 11.49
CA GLU A 331 -16.75 -5.56 10.97
C GLU A 331 -16.40 -5.28 9.51
N GLY A 332 -17.38 -5.46 8.63
CA GLY A 332 -17.21 -5.21 7.19
C GLY A 332 -16.50 -6.31 6.41
N GLY A 333 -16.30 -7.48 7.01
CA GLY A 333 -15.65 -8.61 6.35
C GLY A 333 -15.23 -9.72 7.31
N VAL A 334 -14.16 -10.43 6.95
CA VAL A 334 -13.60 -11.55 7.73
C VAL A 334 -12.08 -11.53 7.66
N VAL A 335 -11.42 -11.74 8.80
CA VAL A 335 -9.97 -11.97 8.87
C VAL A 335 -9.73 -13.48 9.00
N LEU A 336 -9.00 -14.10 8.07
CA LEU A 336 -8.62 -15.50 8.08
C LEU A 336 -7.20 -15.68 8.63
N SER A 337 -7.05 -16.56 9.61
CA SER A 337 -5.74 -16.93 10.17
C SER A 337 -5.09 -18.04 9.36
N THR A 338 -5.88 -18.94 8.80
CA THR A 338 -5.48 -20.01 7.90
C THR A 338 -6.41 -20.08 6.69
N PHE A 339 -6.04 -20.89 5.69
CA PHE A 339 -6.89 -21.22 4.54
C PHE A 339 -7.19 -22.72 4.51
N ALA A 340 -7.24 -23.34 5.69
CA ALA A 340 -7.72 -24.69 5.87
C ALA A 340 -9.24 -24.75 5.69
N HIS A 341 -9.77 -25.91 5.25
CA HIS A 341 -11.19 -26.07 4.93
C HIS A 341 -12.08 -25.81 6.14
N GLU A 342 -11.66 -26.20 7.35
CA GLU A 342 -12.40 -25.99 8.59
C GLU A 342 -12.60 -24.50 8.90
N GLU A 343 -11.59 -23.66 8.64
CA GLU A 343 -11.73 -22.23 8.84
C GLU A 343 -12.59 -21.59 7.75
N LEU A 344 -12.44 -22.02 6.49
CA LEU A 344 -13.29 -21.58 5.39
C LEU A 344 -14.75 -21.96 5.62
N ASP A 345 -15.03 -23.17 6.11
CA ASP A 345 -16.40 -23.61 6.48
C ASP A 345 -16.98 -22.74 7.58
N ARG A 346 -16.20 -22.42 8.60
CA ARG A 346 -16.68 -21.62 9.72
C ARG A 346 -16.89 -20.15 9.37
N ARG A 347 -16.01 -19.56 8.54
CA ARG A 347 -15.91 -18.12 8.38
C ARG A 347 -16.34 -17.61 7.01
N LEU A 348 -16.04 -18.33 5.95
CA LEU A 348 -16.33 -17.91 4.57
C LEU A 348 -17.65 -18.50 4.05
N LEU A 349 -17.96 -19.75 4.40
CA LEU A 349 -19.19 -20.43 3.96
C LEU A 349 -20.47 -19.64 4.27
N PRO A 350 -20.64 -19.05 5.48
CA PRO A 350 -21.81 -18.23 5.78
C PRO A 350 -21.96 -17.03 4.83
N LEU A 351 -20.86 -16.39 4.45
CA LEU A 351 -20.88 -15.29 3.49
C LEU A 351 -21.21 -15.76 2.07
N CYS A 352 -20.79 -16.98 1.69
CA CYS A 352 -21.14 -17.55 0.39
C CYS A 352 -22.64 -17.90 0.30
N GLN A 353 -23.23 -18.43 1.36
CA GLN A 353 -24.60 -18.92 1.35
C GLN A 353 -25.66 -17.88 1.74
N ASN A 354 -25.31 -16.90 2.56
CA ASN A 354 -26.27 -15.95 3.12
C ASN A 354 -26.11 -14.55 2.50
N ARG A 355 -27.02 -14.21 1.59
CA ARG A 355 -27.04 -12.88 0.93
C ARG A 355 -27.27 -11.73 1.94
N HIS A 356 -28.16 -11.90 2.92
CA HIS A 356 -28.43 -10.86 3.92
C HIS A 356 -27.18 -10.56 4.75
N LEU A 357 -26.41 -11.60 5.10
CA LEU A 357 -25.14 -11.44 5.80
C LEU A 357 -24.12 -10.65 4.94
N ARG A 358 -24.04 -10.92 3.63
CA ARG A 358 -23.17 -10.13 2.74
C ARG A 358 -23.56 -8.66 2.69
N ILE A 359 -24.88 -8.37 2.56
CA ILE A 359 -25.41 -7.00 2.56
C ILE A 359 -25.09 -6.30 3.88
N GLN A 360 -25.36 -6.97 5.01
CA GLN A 360 -25.03 -6.43 6.33
C GLN A 360 -23.54 -6.12 6.47
N LYS A 361 -22.67 -7.07 6.14
CA LYS A 361 -21.21 -6.88 6.17
C LYS A 361 -20.74 -5.79 5.20
N GLY A 362 -21.38 -5.66 4.05
CA GLY A 362 -21.13 -4.56 3.12
C GLY A 362 -21.49 -3.18 3.67
N GLN A 363 -22.58 -3.06 4.43
CA GLN A 363 -22.96 -1.83 5.13
C GLN A 363 -21.96 -1.48 6.23
N GLU A 364 -21.59 -2.47 7.07
CA GLU A 364 -20.55 -2.32 8.09
C GLU A 364 -19.22 -1.85 7.45
N ALA A 365 -18.83 -2.43 6.31
CA ALA A 365 -17.65 -2.03 5.56
C ALA A 365 -17.67 -0.55 5.18
N LYS A 366 -18.78 -0.07 4.59
CA LYS A 366 -18.96 1.35 4.22
C LYS A 366 -18.87 2.28 5.43
N GLU A 367 -19.49 1.92 6.53
CA GLU A 367 -19.47 2.72 7.76
C GLU A 367 -18.07 2.82 8.33
N ARG A 368 -17.31 1.72 8.37
CA ARG A 368 -15.92 1.74 8.80
C ARG A 368 -15.06 2.65 7.93
N ILE A 369 -15.20 2.58 6.60
CA ILE A 369 -14.47 3.47 5.69
C ILE A 369 -14.81 4.94 5.97
N ARG A 370 -16.09 5.27 6.06
CA ARG A 370 -16.54 6.65 6.33
C ARG A 370 -16.02 7.20 7.67
N ASN A 371 -15.99 6.35 8.69
CA ASN A 371 -15.65 6.75 10.04
C ASN A 371 -14.13 6.79 10.28
N ASN A 372 -13.32 5.98 9.58
CA ASN A 372 -11.92 5.77 9.98
C ASN A 372 -10.90 5.94 8.84
N PHE A 373 -11.27 5.67 7.57
CA PHE A 373 -10.31 5.53 6.48
C PHE A 373 -10.62 6.43 5.27
N THR A 374 -11.11 7.65 5.54
CA THR A 374 -11.31 8.65 4.49
C THR A 374 -10.02 9.42 4.19
N LEU A 375 -9.95 10.02 2.99
CA LEU A 375 -8.88 10.97 2.65
C LEU A 375 -8.75 12.10 3.66
N GLN A 376 -9.88 12.58 4.20
CA GLN A 376 -9.91 13.62 5.23
C GLN A 376 -9.24 13.14 6.52
N LYS A 377 -9.58 11.94 7.00
CA LYS A 377 -8.97 11.34 8.21
C LYS A 377 -7.46 11.14 8.05
N TYR A 378 -7.03 10.69 6.87
CA TYR A 378 -5.61 10.60 6.53
C TYR A 378 -4.92 11.96 6.63
N GLN A 379 -5.50 13.01 6.04
CA GLN A 379 -4.97 14.37 6.07
C GLN A 379 -4.89 14.93 7.49
N GLU A 380 -5.94 14.74 8.29
CA GLU A 380 -5.96 15.19 9.69
C GLU A 380 -4.84 14.54 10.51
N LYS A 381 -4.62 13.23 10.35
CA LYS A 381 -3.54 12.51 11.05
C LYS A 381 -2.16 12.97 10.58
N LEU A 382 -1.97 13.10 9.26
CA LEU A 382 -0.72 13.56 8.68
C LEU A 382 -0.41 15.01 9.09
N GLY A 383 -1.43 15.88 9.16
CA GLY A 383 -1.31 17.26 9.61
C GLY A 383 -0.80 17.37 11.04
N ARG A 384 -1.44 16.66 11.98
CA ARG A 384 -1.02 16.64 13.39
C ARG A 384 0.42 16.13 13.55
N LEU A 385 0.80 15.14 12.75
CA LEU A 385 2.17 14.63 12.79
C LEU A 385 3.18 15.68 12.34
N HIS A 386 2.90 16.41 11.26
CA HIS A 386 3.78 17.48 10.79
C HIS A 386 3.80 18.70 11.72
N GLU A 387 2.70 19.03 12.38
CA GLU A 387 2.67 20.03 13.46
C GLU A 387 3.65 19.65 14.58
N ALA A 388 3.61 18.40 15.05
CA ALA A 388 4.52 17.90 16.07
C ALA A 388 6.00 17.90 15.64
N PHE A 389 6.30 17.62 14.39
CA PHE A 389 7.67 17.72 13.86
C PHE A 389 8.14 19.17 13.77
N GLN A 390 7.27 20.08 13.34
CA GLN A 390 7.56 21.50 13.27
C GLN A 390 7.93 22.07 14.64
N ASP A 391 7.18 21.72 15.68
CA ASP A 391 7.42 22.19 17.06
C ASP A 391 8.74 21.65 17.64
N ARG A 392 9.15 20.44 17.27
CA ARG A 392 10.43 19.85 17.69
C ARG A 392 11.64 20.42 16.93
N ALA A 393 11.47 20.72 15.65
CA ALA A 393 12.56 21.16 14.77
C ALA A 393 12.89 22.66 14.91
N MET A 394 11.94 23.46 15.38
CA MET A 394 12.15 24.88 15.68
C MET A 394 12.39 25.03 17.19
N PRO A 395 13.61 25.36 17.67
CA PRO A 395 13.79 25.76 19.05
C PRO A 395 12.83 26.92 19.32
N VAL A 396 12.10 26.82 20.45
CA VAL A 396 11.32 27.94 20.99
C VAL A 396 12.24 29.14 20.97
N GLY A 397 11.98 30.07 20.05
CA GLY A 397 12.76 31.31 20.01
C GLY A 397 12.83 31.86 21.39
N SER A 398 14.02 32.08 21.90
CA SER A 398 14.25 32.89 23.07
C SER A 398 13.56 34.24 22.79
N GLY A 399 12.27 34.27 23.14
CA GLY A 399 11.55 35.53 23.28
C GLY A 399 12.21 36.28 24.37
N ASP A 400 12.43 37.56 24.08
CA ASP A 400 12.63 38.63 25.02
C ASP A 400 13.98 38.74 25.70
N GLY A 401 14.88 39.42 25.02
CA GLY A 401 15.76 40.39 25.62
C GLY A 401 15.10 41.75 25.48
N ALA A 402 14.38 42.17 26.53
CA ALA A 402 14.04 43.56 26.70
C ALA A 402 15.29 44.39 27.02
#